data_b836c9219c5e06e5f5ea2ae4f857b9b6
#
_entry.id   b836c9219c5e06e5f5ea2ae4f857b9b6
#
_cell.length_a   1.000
_cell.length_b   1.000
_cell.length_c   1.000
_cell.angle_alpha   90.00
_cell.angle_beta   90.00
_cell.angle_gamma   90.00
#
_symmetry.space_group_name_H-M   'P 1'
#
loop_
_entity.id
_entity.type
_entity.pdbx_description
1 polymer ?
#
loop_
_entity_poly.entity_id
_entity_poly.type
_entity_poly.pdbx_seq_one_letter_code
_entity_poly.pdbx_strand_id
1 'polypeptide(L)'
;MTNTATTSNGKLNFLRVAALLAAIGSLISPLLATGPLSGSGPLHAMHGMVGNLNFVLALVASIGGILWGRASGNKGLMFHALSLPLLAVIQIALGQMHLTMVHIVLGFAYLLAAVALFTLALRKPRA
;
A
#
# COMPACT_ATOMS: atom_id res chain seq x y z
N MET A 1 21.13 -27.17 -5.08
CA MET A 1 19.76 -27.10 -4.51
C MET A 1 19.53 -25.94 -3.53
N THR A 2 20.55 -25.25 -3.05
CA THR A 2 20.45 -24.13 -2.07
C THR A 2 19.96 -22.79 -2.65
N ASN A 3 19.92 -22.63 -3.98
CA ASN A 3 19.70 -21.32 -4.61
C ASN A 3 18.20 -20.91 -4.72
N THR A 4 17.29 -21.85 -4.75
CA THR A 4 15.84 -21.55 -4.90
C THR A 4 15.19 -21.09 -3.61
N ALA A 5 15.54 -21.67 -2.46
CA ALA A 5 15.02 -21.27 -1.16
C ALA A 5 15.48 -19.86 -0.76
N THR A 6 16.76 -19.54 -0.94
CA THR A 6 17.32 -18.21 -0.68
C THR A 6 16.68 -17.13 -1.55
N THR A 7 16.42 -17.43 -2.82
CA THR A 7 15.76 -16.49 -3.76
C THR A 7 14.29 -16.26 -3.37
N SER A 8 13.58 -17.29 -2.93
CA SER A 8 12.20 -17.17 -2.46
C SER A 8 12.12 -16.31 -1.19
N ASN A 9 13.04 -16.51 -0.24
CA ASN A 9 13.12 -15.71 0.99
C ASN A 9 13.44 -14.24 0.71
N GLY A 10 14.32 -13.94 -0.25
CA GLY A 10 14.62 -12.59 -0.69
C GLY A 10 13.39 -11.87 -1.23
N LYS A 11 12.59 -12.52 -2.07
CA LYS A 11 11.33 -11.97 -2.61
C LYS A 11 10.29 -11.72 -1.51
N LEU A 12 10.17 -12.62 -0.54
CA LEU A 12 9.28 -12.43 0.60
C LEU A 12 9.71 -11.26 1.49
N ASN A 13 11.00 -11.13 1.76
CA ASN A 13 11.52 -10.02 2.54
C ASN A 13 11.31 -8.68 1.82
N PHE A 14 11.52 -8.64 0.50
CA PHE A 14 11.21 -7.45 -0.30
C PHE A 14 9.72 -7.08 -0.20
N LEU A 15 8.81 -8.05 -0.35
CA LEU A 15 7.37 -7.81 -0.17
C LEU A 15 7.06 -7.28 1.23
N ARG A 16 7.65 -7.85 2.29
CA ARG A 16 7.42 -7.43 3.68
C ARG A 16 7.84 -5.98 3.91
N VAL A 17 9.02 -5.60 3.44
CA VAL A 17 9.52 -4.23 3.57
C VAL A 17 8.66 -3.26 2.76
N ALA A 18 8.35 -3.57 1.52
CA ALA A 18 7.50 -2.73 0.68
C ALA A 18 6.09 -2.57 1.25
N ALA A 19 5.48 -3.66 1.75
CA ALA A 19 4.17 -3.63 2.38
C ALA A 19 4.19 -2.85 3.72
N LEU A 20 5.27 -2.94 4.51
CA LEU A 20 5.44 -2.13 5.72
C LEU A 20 5.46 -0.64 5.39
N LEU A 21 6.24 -0.24 4.39
CA LEU A 21 6.31 1.16 3.97
C LEU A 21 4.96 1.68 3.46
N ALA A 22 4.24 0.87 2.67
CA ALA A 22 2.89 1.21 2.23
C ALA A 22 1.90 1.33 3.41
N ALA A 23 1.99 0.44 4.40
CA ALA A 23 1.17 0.52 5.61
C ALA A 23 1.47 1.78 6.43
N ILE A 24 2.75 2.12 6.63
CA ILE A 24 3.15 3.35 7.34
C ILE A 24 2.63 4.59 6.61
N GLY A 25 2.84 4.69 5.30
CA GLY A 25 2.35 5.82 4.50
C GLY A 25 0.83 5.96 4.57
N SER A 26 0.11 4.83 4.53
CA SER A 26 -1.35 4.82 4.66
C SER A 26 -1.86 5.28 6.03
N LEU A 27 -1.09 5.05 7.11
CA LEU A 27 -1.40 5.53 8.47
C LEU A 27 -1.13 7.03 8.62
N ILE A 28 -0.09 7.56 7.96
CA ILE A 28 0.25 8.99 8.00
C ILE A 28 -0.81 9.82 7.25
N SER A 29 -1.34 9.31 6.16
CA SER A 29 -2.26 10.06 5.29
C SER A 29 -3.49 10.62 6.01
N PRO A 30 -4.26 9.86 6.83
CA PRO A 30 -5.41 10.41 7.56
C PRO A 30 -5.03 11.44 8.63
N LEU A 31 -3.82 11.35 9.22
CA LEU A 31 -3.35 12.36 10.16
C LEU A 31 -3.17 13.72 9.48
N LEU A 32 -2.69 13.72 8.23
CA LEU A 32 -2.54 14.94 7.43
C LEU A 32 -3.86 15.43 6.84
N ALA A 33 -4.89 14.58 6.78
CA ALA A 33 -6.22 14.94 6.28
C ALA A 33 -6.92 16.00 7.16
N THR A 34 -6.47 16.21 8.38
CA THR A 34 -6.92 17.33 9.23
C THR A 34 -6.65 18.69 8.59
N GLY A 35 -5.62 18.82 7.74
CA GLY A 35 -5.31 20.03 6.98
C GLY A 35 -6.43 20.45 6.03
N PRO A 36 -6.85 19.62 5.06
CA PRO A 36 -7.99 19.90 4.20
C PRO A 36 -9.28 20.21 4.98
N LEU A 37 -9.54 19.47 6.06
CA LEU A 37 -10.75 19.66 6.88
C LEU A 37 -10.72 20.95 7.71
N SER A 38 -9.54 21.44 8.12
CA SER A 38 -9.35 22.66 8.91
C SER A 38 -9.03 23.90 8.07
N GLY A 39 -8.85 23.75 6.75
CA GLY A 39 -8.43 24.84 5.86
C GLY A 39 -6.94 25.17 5.93
N SER A 40 -6.11 24.33 6.56
CA SER A 40 -4.65 24.53 6.63
C SER A 40 -3.99 24.21 5.29
N GLY A 41 -3.53 25.24 4.56
CA GLY A 41 -2.86 25.09 3.28
C GLY A 41 -1.60 24.19 3.32
N PRO A 42 -0.67 24.35 4.27
CA PRO A 42 0.51 23.50 4.40
C PRO A 42 0.19 22.03 4.62
N LEU A 43 -0.74 21.71 5.52
CA LEU A 43 -1.15 20.33 5.78
C LEU A 43 -1.91 19.73 4.59
N HIS A 44 -2.69 20.53 3.86
CA HIS A 44 -3.34 20.10 2.62
C HIS A 44 -2.30 19.68 1.57
N ALA A 45 -1.27 20.51 1.36
CA ALA A 45 -0.18 20.19 0.44
C ALA A 45 0.56 18.90 0.86
N MET A 46 0.87 18.75 2.15
CA MET A 46 1.50 17.54 2.69
C MET A 46 0.63 16.29 2.51
N HIS A 47 -0.70 16.41 2.72
CA HIS A 47 -1.64 15.30 2.46
C HIS A 47 -1.58 14.85 1.00
N GLY A 48 -1.59 15.78 0.06
CA GLY A 48 -1.46 15.49 -1.37
C GLY A 48 -0.13 14.81 -1.73
N MET A 49 0.99 15.31 -1.17
CA MET A 49 2.32 14.72 -1.37
C MET A 49 2.39 13.28 -0.84
N VAL A 50 1.88 13.03 0.37
CA VAL A 50 1.84 11.68 0.97
C VAL A 50 0.89 10.77 0.20
N GLY A 51 -0.22 11.27 -0.33
CA GLY A 51 -1.10 10.52 -1.22
C GLY A 51 -0.38 10.00 -2.48
N ASN A 52 0.39 10.87 -3.14
CA ASN A 52 1.21 10.49 -4.30
C ASN A 52 2.32 9.49 -3.91
N LEU A 53 2.98 9.71 -2.77
CA LEU A 53 3.98 8.77 -2.26
C LEU A 53 3.35 7.39 -1.97
N ASN A 54 2.16 7.34 -1.38
CA ASN A 54 1.43 6.10 -1.14
C ASN A 54 1.15 5.33 -2.43
N PHE A 55 0.85 6.01 -3.53
CA PHE A 55 0.72 5.35 -4.84
C PHE A 55 2.03 4.70 -5.28
N VAL A 56 3.16 5.40 -5.15
CA VAL A 56 4.49 4.83 -5.49
C VAL A 56 4.80 3.63 -4.58
N LEU A 57 4.56 3.72 -3.28
CA LEU A 57 4.78 2.62 -2.33
C LEU A 57 3.87 1.43 -2.64
N ALA A 58 2.63 1.67 -3.05
CA ALA A 58 1.70 0.63 -3.49
C ALA A 58 2.19 -0.09 -4.76
N LEU A 59 2.77 0.64 -5.73
CA LEU A 59 3.41 0.03 -6.91
C LEU A 59 4.59 -0.85 -6.51
N VAL A 60 5.46 -0.39 -5.62
CA VAL A 60 6.60 -1.18 -5.13
C VAL A 60 6.12 -2.43 -4.40
N ALA A 61 5.09 -2.32 -3.55
CA ALA A 61 4.48 -3.46 -2.87
C ALA A 61 3.84 -4.45 -3.85
N SER A 62 3.23 -3.96 -4.94
CA SER A 62 2.69 -4.80 -6.02
C SER A 62 3.77 -5.61 -6.72
N ILE A 63 4.91 -4.99 -7.03
CA ILE A 63 6.08 -5.69 -7.61
C ILE A 63 6.51 -6.82 -6.66
N GLY A 64 6.64 -6.54 -5.36
CA GLY A 64 6.95 -7.55 -4.35
C GLY A 64 5.93 -8.68 -4.32
N GLY A 65 4.64 -8.34 -4.37
CA GLY A 65 3.53 -9.29 -4.43
C GLY A 65 3.58 -10.20 -5.66
N ILE A 66 3.88 -9.63 -6.83
CA ILE A 66 4.02 -10.39 -8.08
C ILE A 66 5.23 -11.34 -7.99
N LEU A 67 6.39 -10.82 -7.58
CA LEU A 67 7.63 -11.60 -7.52
C LEU A 67 7.51 -12.79 -6.56
N TRP A 68 6.97 -12.54 -5.37
CA TRP A 68 6.80 -13.60 -4.39
C TRP A 68 5.61 -14.51 -4.73
N GLY A 69 4.49 -13.94 -5.17
CA GLY A 69 3.29 -14.70 -5.54
C GLY A 69 3.52 -15.69 -6.66
N ARG A 70 4.33 -15.33 -7.66
CA ARG A 70 4.77 -16.24 -8.73
C ARG A 70 5.72 -17.32 -8.22
N ALA A 71 6.63 -16.98 -7.31
CA ALA A 71 7.60 -17.92 -6.77
C ALA A 71 6.98 -18.93 -5.79
N SER A 72 5.96 -18.51 -5.03
CA SER A 72 5.29 -19.32 -4.00
C SER A 72 3.98 -19.97 -4.46
N GLY A 73 3.44 -19.56 -5.61
CA GLY A 73 2.10 -19.94 -6.05
C GLY A 73 0.95 -19.22 -5.33
N ASN A 74 1.24 -18.28 -4.44
CA ASN A 74 0.22 -17.56 -3.66
C ASN A 74 -0.42 -16.43 -4.45
N LYS A 75 -1.37 -16.79 -5.32
CA LYS A 75 -2.11 -15.83 -6.16
C LYS A 75 -2.94 -14.85 -5.34
N GLY A 76 -3.50 -15.29 -4.22
CA GLY A 76 -4.34 -14.44 -3.36
C GLY A 76 -3.56 -13.21 -2.86
N LEU A 77 -2.36 -13.41 -2.31
CA LEU A 77 -1.54 -12.31 -1.84
C LEU A 77 -1.01 -11.44 -2.99
N MET A 78 -0.74 -12.05 -4.15
CA MET A 78 -0.37 -11.32 -5.37
C MET A 78 -1.48 -10.36 -5.81
N PHE A 79 -2.72 -10.83 -5.92
CA PHE A 79 -3.85 -10.00 -6.32
C PHE A 79 -4.20 -8.95 -5.25
N HIS A 80 -4.04 -9.29 -3.97
CA HIS A 80 -4.20 -8.31 -2.89
C HIS A 80 -3.17 -7.17 -3.03
N ALA A 81 -1.90 -7.49 -3.29
CA ALA A 81 -0.87 -6.47 -3.52
C ALA A 81 -1.18 -5.61 -4.76
N LEU A 82 -1.69 -6.21 -5.85
CA LEU A 82 -2.09 -5.50 -7.07
C LEU A 82 -3.29 -4.57 -6.86
N SER A 83 -4.17 -4.84 -5.91
CA SER A 83 -5.31 -3.97 -5.62
C SER A 83 -4.89 -2.62 -5.00
N LEU A 84 -3.74 -2.56 -4.31
CA LEU A 84 -3.31 -1.33 -3.63
C LEU A 84 -3.07 -0.15 -4.57
N PRO A 85 -2.28 -0.25 -5.66
CA PRO A 85 -2.10 0.90 -6.56
C PRO A 85 -3.39 1.29 -7.27
N LEU A 86 -4.28 0.33 -7.56
CA LEU A 86 -5.60 0.64 -8.12
C LEU A 86 -6.42 1.48 -7.13
N LEU A 87 -6.49 1.07 -5.87
CA LEU A 87 -7.18 1.84 -4.83
C LEU A 87 -6.53 3.22 -4.63
N ALA A 88 -5.20 3.31 -4.66
CA ALA A 88 -4.49 4.58 -4.51
C ALA A 88 -4.80 5.56 -5.65
N VAL A 89 -4.83 5.11 -6.90
CA VAL A 89 -5.20 5.95 -8.06
C VAL A 89 -6.63 6.45 -7.92
N ILE A 90 -7.57 5.57 -7.56
CA ILE A 90 -8.97 5.97 -7.35
C ILE A 90 -9.06 6.99 -6.21
N GLN A 91 -8.30 6.80 -5.14
CA GLN A 91 -8.22 7.74 -4.02
C GLN A 91 -7.75 9.12 -4.45
N ILE A 92 -6.68 9.19 -5.24
CA ILE A 92 -6.15 10.47 -5.75
C ILE A 92 -7.20 11.15 -6.62
N ALA A 93 -7.84 10.41 -7.53
CA ALA A 93 -8.88 10.94 -8.40
C ALA A 93 -10.07 11.51 -7.61
N LEU A 94 -10.57 10.77 -6.62
CA LEU A 94 -11.69 11.22 -5.76
C LEU A 94 -11.33 12.48 -4.97
N GLY A 95 -10.09 12.59 -4.48
CA GLY A 95 -9.60 13.78 -3.79
C GLY A 95 -9.56 14.99 -4.73
N GLN A 96 -9.08 14.84 -5.96
CA GLN A 96 -9.04 15.88 -6.98
C GLN A 96 -10.45 16.32 -7.43
N MET A 97 -11.40 15.40 -7.45
CA MET A 97 -12.80 15.68 -7.80
C MET A 97 -13.60 16.25 -6.62
N HIS A 98 -12.98 16.49 -5.46
CA HIS A 98 -13.63 16.97 -4.24
C HIS A 98 -14.79 16.06 -3.74
N LEU A 99 -14.78 14.79 -4.07
CA LEU A 99 -15.76 13.79 -3.60
C LEU A 99 -15.39 13.31 -2.19
N THR A 100 -15.42 14.23 -1.23
CA THR A 100 -14.83 14.11 0.11
C THR A 100 -15.31 12.86 0.86
N MET A 101 -16.62 12.60 0.90
CA MET A 101 -17.16 11.45 1.65
C MET A 101 -16.69 10.11 1.07
N VAL A 102 -16.75 9.97 -0.25
CA VAL A 102 -16.31 8.73 -0.93
C VAL A 102 -14.80 8.56 -0.79
N HIS A 103 -14.04 9.66 -0.91
CA HIS A 103 -12.60 9.68 -0.68
C HIS A 103 -12.23 9.21 0.73
N ILE A 104 -12.91 9.68 1.77
CA ILE A 104 -12.66 9.27 3.16
C ILE A 104 -12.94 7.77 3.35
N VAL A 105 -14.12 7.29 2.93
CA VAL A 105 -14.50 5.88 3.08
C VAL A 105 -13.51 4.96 2.34
N LEU A 106 -13.18 5.29 1.11
CA LEU A 106 -12.22 4.50 0.32
C LEU A 106 -10.80 4.62 0.87
N GLY A 107 -10.44 5.76 1.50
CA GLY A 107 -9.17 5.96 2.18
C GLY A 107 -8.98 5.00 3.35
N PHE A 108 -10.02 4.78 4.15
CA PHE A 108 -9.99 3.74 5.18
C PHE A 108 -9.90 2.33 4.60
N ALA A 109 -10.59 2.05 3.50
CA ALA A 109 -10.46 0.77 2.81
C ALA A 109 -9.03 0.54 2.29
N TYR A 110 -8.38 1.57 1.70
CA TYR A 110 -6.98 1.52 1.31
C TYR A 110 -6.04 1.26 2.49
N LEU A 111 -6.24 1.98 3.60
CA LEU A 111 -5.46 1.80 4.83
C LEU A 111 -5.55 0.36 5.34
N LEU A 112 -6.78 -0.16 5.47
CA LEU A 112 -6.99 -1.54 5.91
C LEU A 112 -6.36 -2.56 4.96
N ALA A 113 -6.45 -2.33 3.64
CA ALA A 113 -5.82 -3.20 2.64
C ALA A 113 -4.29 -3.18 2.73
N ALA A 114 -3.67 -2.00 2.95
CA ALA A 114 -2.23 -1.88 3.10
C ALA A 114 -1.72 -2.57 4.38
N VAL A 115 -2.38 -2.34 5.51
CA VAL A 115 -2.06 -3.01 6.78
C VAL A 115 -2.27 -4.53 6.68
N ALA A 116 -3.36 -4.96 6.03
CA ALA A 116 -3.62 -6.37 5.80
C ALA A 116 -2.54 -7.03 4.93
N LEU A 117 -2.08 -6.36 3.86
CA LEU A 117 -0.98 -6.88 3.03
C LEU A 117 0.28 -7.14 3.87
N PHE A 118 0.66 -6.17 4.69
CA PHE A 118 1.84 -6.30 5.56
C PHE A 118 1.68 -7.47 6.56
N THR A 119 0.57 -7.52 7.28
CA THR A 119 0.32 -8.57 8.29
C THR A 119 0.22 -9.96 7.66
N LEU A 120 -0.40 -10.08 6.49
CA LEU A 120 -0.47 -11.34 5.73
C LEU A 120 0.91 -11.78 5.22
N ALA A 121 1.75 -10.84 4.76
CA ALA A 121 3.11 -11.14 4.33
C ALA A 121 4.00 -11.60 5.51
N LEU A 122 3.82 -11.03 6.71
CA LEU A 122 4.53 -11.45 7.92
C LEU A 122 4.22 -12.91 8.32
N ARG A 123 2.98 -13.33 8.15
CA ARG A 123 2.52 -14.69 8.51
C ARG A 123 3.00 -15.78 7.56
N LYS A 124 3.60 -15.42 6.41
CA LYS A 124 4.11 -16.43 5.48
C LYS A 124 5.41 -17.04 6.00
N PRO A 125 5.54 -18.40 5.96
CA PRO A 125 6.77 -19.05 6.38
C PRO A 125 7.90 -18.69 5.41
N ARG A 126 9.12 -18.65 5.94
CA ARG A 126 10.33 -18.66 5.13
C ARG A 126 10.56 -20.08 4.61
N ALA A 127 10.97 -20.19 3.37
CA ALA A 127 11.33 -21.48 2.77
C ALA A 127 12.69 -21.95 3.30
#